data_76c06a6d0b9c0f8af71a8f2bbe149734
#
_entry.id   76c06a6d0b9c0f8af71a8f2bbe149734
#
_cell.length_a   1.000
_cell.length_b   1.000
_cell.length_c   1.000
_cell.angle_alpha   90.00
_cell.angle_beta   90.00
_cell.angle_gamma   90.00
#
_symmetry.space_group_name_H-M   'P 1'
#
loop_
_entity.id
_entity.type
_entity.pdbx_description
1 polymer ?
#
loop_
_entity_poly.entity_id
_entity_poly.type
_entity_poly.pdbx_seq_one_letter_code
_entity_poly.pdbx_strand_id
1 'polypeptide(L)'
;MMKKTTDQALFREANLSLVLRNIHNEAPLSRAKLAVMTELNKSTISSLVEDLLARGLIHEIGMGTIGTGRPATLLEINPKAGGIIGVELGVDFVAVALMDFVGKVIWRCKEKADPFEEQTKTIDQTLALVD
;
A
#
# COMPACT_ATOMS: atom_id res chain seq x y z
N MET A 1 -6.44 -8.25 32.90
CA MET A 1 -7.46 -8.45 31.85
C MET A 1 -7.18 -7.68 30.53
N MET A 2 -6.34 -6.67 30.54
CA MET A 2 -5.98 -5.86 29.34
C MET A 2 -5.04 -6.52 28.31
N LYS A 3 -4.19 -7.49 28.68
CA LYS A 3 -3.23 -8.14 27.75
C LYS A 3 -3.88 -8.92 26.59
N LYS A 4 -4.99 -9.61 26.84
CA LYS A 4 -5.64 -10.49 25.83
C LYS A 4 -6.25 -9.74 24.65
N THR A 5 -6.75 -8.53 24.88
CA THR A 5 -7.36 -7.68 23.84
C THR A 5 -6.31 -7.03 22.94
N THR A 6 -5.16 -6.67 23.52
CA THR A 6 -4.02 -6.10 22.78
C THR A 6 -3.42 -7.14 21.82
N ASP A 7 -3.27 -8.39 22.26
CA ASP A 7 -2.75 -9.47 21.42
C ASP A 7 -3.66 -9.77 20.23
N GLN A 8 -4.99 -9.78 20.43
CA GLN A 8 -5.95 -10.00 19.34
C GLN A 8 -5.92 -8.87 18.30
N ALA A 9 -5.78 -7.61 18.72
CA ALA A 9 -5.65 -6.49 17.82
C ALA A 9 -4.35 -6.58 16.99
N LEU A 10 -3.23 -6.92 17.61
CA LEU A 10 -1.95 -7.12 16.93
C LEU A 10 -2.00 -8.26 15.91
N PHE A 11 -2.62 -9.40 16.26
CA PHE A 11 -2.83 -10.51 15.33
C PHE A 11 -3.72 -10.10 14.15
N ARG A 12 -4.76 -9.31 14.39
CA ARG A 12 -5.63 -8.81 13.32
C ARG A 12 -4.86 -7.90 12.37
N GLU A 13 -4.09 -6.93 12.87
CA GLU A 13 -3.27 -6.04 12.05
C GLU A 13 -2.19 -6.80 11.27
N ALA A 14 -1.56 -7.81 11.87
CA ALA A 14 -0.62 -8.68 11.17
C ALA A 14 -1.29 -9.43 10.00
N ASN A 15 -2.50 -9.96 10.21
CA ASN A 15 -3.27 -10.64 9.18
C ASN A 15 -3.76 -9.67 8.09
N LEU A 16 -4.15 -8.44 8.43
CA LEU A 16 -4.47 -7.39 7.45
C LEU A 16 -3.26 -7.09 6.55
N SER A 17 -2.09 -6.91 7.17
CA SER A 17 -0.84 -6.68 6.45
C SER A 17 -0.47 -7.87 5.55
N LEU A 18 -0.68 -9.09 6.01
CA LEU A 18 -0.43 -10.31 5.23
C LEU A 18 -1.35 -10.36 4.00
N VAL A 19 -2.65 -10.12 4.16
CA VAL A 19 -3.64 -10.12 3.06
C VAL A 19 -3.32 -9.01 2.07
N LEU A 20 -3.05 -7.78 2.55
CA LEU A 20 -2.73 -6.63 1.70
C LEU A 20 -1.46 -6.89 0.88
N ARG A 21 -0.43 -7.48 1.48
CA ARG A 21 0.82 -7.84 0.79
C ARG A 21 0.61 -8.88 -0.31
N ASN A 22 -0.22 -9.91 -0.06
CA ASN A 22 -0.55 -10.89 -1.08
C ASN A 22 -1.30 -10.25 -2.26
N ILE A 23 -2.26 -9.35 -1.98
CA ILE A 23 -2.96 -8.61 -3.03
C ILE A 23 -1.98 -7.71 -3.80
N HIS A 24 -1.07 -7.02 -3.11
CA HIS A 24 -0.08 -6.16 -3.76
C HIS A 24 0.83 -6.93 -4.74
N ASN A 25 1.26 -8.13 -4.35
CA ASN A 25 2.24 -8.90 -5.13
C ASN A 25 1.61 -9.73 -6.25
N GLU A 26 0.37 -10.21 -6.06
CA GLU A 26 -0.21 -11.29 -6.87
C GLU A 26 -1.59 -10.92 -7.47
N ALA A 27 -2.04 -9.66 -7.32
CA ALA A 27 -3.31 -9.24 -7.88
C ALA A 27 -3.38 -9.45 -9.41
N PRO A 28 -4.59 -9.73 -9.94
CA PRO A 28 -5.87 -9.78 -9.23
C PRO A 28 -6.13 -11.12 -8.50
N LEU A 29 -6.67 -11.06 -7.29
CA LEU A 29 -6.92 -12.23 -6.45
C LEU A 29 -8.38 -12.32 -5.99
N SER A 30 -8.91 -13.55 -5.89
CA SER A 30 -10.19 -13.81 -5.23
C SER A 30 -10.01 -14.09 -3.73
N ARG A 31 -11.09 -13.90 -2.93
CA ARG A 31 -11.10 -14.29 -1.51
C ARG A 31 -10.71 -15.75 -1.30
N ALA A 32 -11.17 -16.65 -2.20
CA ALA A 32 -10.84 -18.07 -2.12
C ALA A 32 -9.33 -18.33 -2.33
N LYS A 33 -8.72 -17.63 -3.27
CA LYS A 33 -7.27 -17.74 -3.51
C LYS A 33 -6.46 -17.19 -2.34
N LEU A 34 -6.88 -16.07 -1.77
CA LEU A 34 -6.28 -15.49 -0.56
C LEU A 34 -6.33 -16.47 0.62
N ALA A 35 -7.46 -17.17 0.83
CA ALA A 35 -7.55 -18.17 1.89
C ALA A 35 -6.55 -19.31 1.72
N VAL A 36 -6.31 -19.74 0.49
CA VAL A 36 -5.29 -20.77 0.19
C VAL A 36 -3.88 -20.25 0.42
N MET A 37 -3.57 -19.03 -0.03
CA MET A 37 -2.21 -18.47 0.05
C MET A 37 -1.79 -18.11 1.48
N THR A 38 -2.74 -17.67 2.29
CA THR A 38 -2.49 -17.22 3.67
C THR A 38 -2.73 -18.31 4.71
N GLU A 39 -3.31 -19.44 4.31
CA GLU A 39 -3.76 -20.53 5.20
C GLU A 39 -4.80 -20.08 6.25
N LEU A 40 -5.39 -18.89 6.07
CA LEU A 40 -6.46 -18.40 6.90
C LEU A 40 -7.81 -18.97 6.47
N ASN A 41 -8.71 -19.15 7.42
CA ASN A 41 -10.06 -19.62 7.09
C ASN A 41 -10.86 -18.57 6.29
N LYS A 42 -11.88 -19.03 5.55
CA LYS A 42 -12.68 -18.19 4.66
C LYS A 42 -13.42 -17.06 5.36
N SER A 43 -13.88 -17.26 6.60
CA SER A 43 -14.57 -16.22 7.36
C SER A 43 -13.60 -15.13 7.82
N THR A 44 -12.39 -15.49 8.23
CA THR A 44 -11.33 -14.54 8.55
C THR A 44 -10.96 -13.71 7.31
N ILE A 45 -10.71 -14.35 6.16
CA ILE A 45 -10.42 -13.64 4.90
C ILE A 45 -11.55 -12.67 4.54
N SER A 46 -12.82 -13.10 4.63
CA SER A 46 -13.96 -12.22 4.34
C SER A 46 -13.96 -10.98 5.23
N SER A 47 -13.78 -11.16 6.54
CA SER A 47 -13.71 -10.03 7.49
C SER A 47 -12.53 -9.09 7.25
N LEU A 48 -11.35 -9.62 6.89
CA LEU A 48 -10.17 -8.82 6.59
C LEU A 48 -10.32 -8.05 5.27
N VAL A 49 -10.86 -8.69 4.24
CA VAL A 49 -11.14 -8.06 2.95
C VAL A 49 -12.17 -6.94 3.08
N GLU A 50 -13.25 -7.15 3.85
CA GLU A 50 -14.24 -6.10 4.14
C GLU A 50 -13.62 -4.90 4.86
N ASP A 51 -12.72 -5.13 5.80
CA ASP A 51 -11.98 -4.06 6.50
C ASP A 51 -11.09 -3.28 5.51
N LEU A 52 -10.34 -3.97 4.64
CA LEU A 52 -9.49 -3.33 3.64
C LEU A 52 -10.30 -2.54 2.60
N LEU A 53 -11.47 -3.05 2.18
CA LEU A 53 -12.41 -2.33 1.31
C LEU A 53 -12.98 -1.10 2.00
N ALA A 54 -13.39 -1.21 3.26
CA ALA A 54 -13.92 -0.10 4.05
C ALA A 54 -12.87 1.02 4.27
N ARG A 55 -11.59 0.66 4.41
CA ARG A 55 -10.47 1.61 4.46
C ARG A 55 -10.10 2.19 3.09
N GLY A 56 -10.69 1.70 2.00
CA GLY A 56 -10.39 2.11 0.64
C GLY A 56 -9.01 1.68 0.12
N LEU A 57 -8.33 0.76 0.80
CA LEU A 57 -6.97 0.30 0.44
C LEU A 57 -6.97 -0.66 -0.74
N ILE A 58 -8.06 -1.40 -0.93
CA ILE A 58 -8.30 -2.29 -2.05
C ILE A 58 -9.65 -1.98 -2.68
N HIS A 59 -9.88 -2.48 -3.90
CA HIS A 59 -11.16 -2.41 -4.56
C HIS A 59 -11.48 -3.69 -5.34
N GLU A 60 -12.75 -3.87 -5.69
CA GLU A 60 -13.24 -4.95 -6.53
C GLU A 60 -13.21 -4.52 -8.00
N ILE A 61 -12.60 -5.35 -8.87
CA ILE A 61 -12.43 -5.05 -10.30
C ILE A 61 -13.37 -5.86 -11.19
N GLY A 62 -14.37 -6.50 -10.61
CA GLY A 62 -15.37 -7.29 -11.33
C GLY A 62 -15.23 -8.79 -11.13
N MET A 63 -15.97 -9.55 -11.94
CA MET A 63 -15.97 -11.00 -11.88
C MET A 63 -14.97 -11.58 -12.87
N GLY A 64 -14.12 -12.45 -12.40
CA GLY A 64 -13.16 -13.18 -13.23
C GLY A 64 -13.10 -14.66 -12.88
N THR A 65 -12.69 -15.48 -13.84
CA THR A 65 -12.36 -16.89 -13.61
C THR A 65 -10.85 -17.00 -13.49
N ILE A 66 -10.36 -17.33 -12.30
CA ILE A 66 -8.97 -17.75 -12.12
C ILE A 66 -8.94 -19.28 -12.21
N GLY A 67 -8.58 -19.80 -13.39
CA GLY A 67 -8.64 -21.23 -13.68
C GLY A 67 -10.03 -21.69 -14.14
N THR A 68 -10.32 -22.99 -14.00
CA THR A 68 -11.57 -23.65 -14.44
C THR A 68 -12.72 -23.53 -13.44
N GLY A 69 -12.65 -22.57 -12.51
CA GLY A 69 -13.61 -22.45 -11.40
C GLY A 69 -14.81 -21.53 -11.69
N ARG A 70 -15.74 -21.46 -10.69
CA ARG A 70 -16.86 -20.52 -10.70
C ARG A 70 -16.33 -19.07 -10.73
N PRO A 71 -16.97 -18.15 -11.49
CA PRO A 71 -16.63 -16.73 -11.47
C PRO A 71 -16.61 -16.19 -10.03
N ALA A 72 -15.59 -15.47 -9.70
CA ALA A 72 -15.40 -14.87 -8.38
C ALA A 72 -15.03 -13.38 -8.52
N THR A 73 -15.44 -12.58 -7.55
CA THR A 73 -15.04 -11.18 -7.46
C THR A 73 -13.53 -11.10 -7.23
N LEU A 74 -12.85 -10.32 -8.06
CA LEU A 74 -11.42 -10.10 -8.00
C LEU A 74 -11.09 -8.81 -7.26
N LEU A 75 -9.99 -8.84 -6.53
CA LEU A 75 -9.49 -7.77 -5.69
C LEU A 75 -8.13 -7.31 -6.18
N GLU A 76 -7.90 -6.02 -6.14
CA GLU A 76 -6.58 -5.41 -6.34
C GLU A 76 -6.38 -4.21 -5.40
N ILE A 77 -5.14 -3.73 -5.30
CA ILE A 77 -4.83 -2.49 -4.58
C ILE A 77 -5.54 -1.31 -5.27
N ASN A 78 -6.15 -0.45 -4.48
CA ASN A 78 -6.74 0.79 -4.98
C ASN A 78 -5.64 1.83 -5.21
N PRO A 79 -5.31 2.20 -6.47
CA PRO A 79 -4.27 3.20 -6.74
C PRO A 79 -4.59 4.57 -6.13
N LYS A 80 -5.88 4.85 -5.88
CA LYS A 80 -6.37 6.10 -5.30
C LYS A 80 -6.47 6.08 -3.77
N ALA A 81 -5.99 5.03 -3.12
CA ALA A 81 -6.04 4.91 -1.66
C ALA A 81 -5.19 5.98 -0.95
N GLY A 82 -4.19 6.52 -1.63
CA GLY A 82 -3.30 7.55 -1.11
C GLY A 82 -2.17 7.87 -2.07
N GLY A 83 -1.30 8.76 -1.65
CA GLY A 83 -0.06 9.10 -2.34
C GLY A 83 1.16 8.74 -1.49
N ILE A 84 2.26 8.44 -2.16
CA ILE A 84 3.56 8.20 -1.54
C ILE A 84 4.51 9.28 -2.04
N ILE A 85 5.11 10.03 -1.11
CA ILE A 85 6.15 11.01 -1.43
C ILE A 85 7.50 10.38 -1.14
N GLY A 86 8.33 10.28 -2.16
CA GLY A 86 9.72 9.87 -2.06
C GLY A 86 10.64 11.08 -2.18
N VAL A 87 11.63 11.21 -1.30
CA VAL A 87 12.63 12.27 -1.33
C VAL A 87 14.02 11.65 -1.40
N GLU A 88 14.84 12.16 -2.30
CA GLU A 88 16.26 11.81 -2.42
C GLU A 88 17.09 13.09 -2.22
N LEU A 89 17.97 13.05 -1.24
CA LEU A 89 18.97 14.09 -0.98
C LEU A 89 20.31 13.64 -1.54
N GLY A 90 20.70 14.19 -2.68
CA GLY A 90 22.00 13.96 -3.29
C GLY A 90 23.04 14.96 -2.77
N VAL A 91 24.28 14.85 -3.24
CA VAL A 91 25.36 15.78 -2.87
C VAL A 91 25.11 17.17 -3.44
N ASP A 92 24.62 17.23 -4.68
CA ASP A 92 24.43 18.47 -5.46
C ASP A 92 23.00 18.61 -6.00
N PHE A 93 22.05 17.83 -5.46
CA PHE A 93 20.66 17.90 -5.87
C PHE A 93 19.69 17.42 -4.78
N VAL A 94 18.46 17.88 -4.92
CA VAL A 94 17.28 17.31 -4.23
C VAL A 94 16.31 16.78 -5.30
N ALA A 95 15.78 15.59 -5.10
CA ALA A 95 14.74 15.05 -5.95
C ALA A 95 13.54 14.63 -5.12
N VAL A 96 12.33 14.93 -5.63
CA VAL A 96 11.05 14.56 -5.03
C VAL A 96 10.21 13.85 -6.07
N ALA A 97 9.55 12.79 -5.68
CA ALA A 97 8.59 12.08 -6.51
C ALA A 97 7.29 11.85 -5.75
N LEU A 98 6.17 12.10 -6.40
CA LEU A 98 4.85 11.69 -5.97
C LEU A 98 4.45 10.44 -6.74
N MET A 99 4.07 9.40 -6.02
CA MET A 99 3.59 8.13 -6.55
C MET A 99 2.16 7.86 -6.07
N ASP A 100 1.39 7.12 -6.85
CA ASP A 100 0.13 6.55 -6.37
C ASP A 100 0.38 5.40 -5.37
N PHE A 101 -0.70 4.85 -4.82
CA PHE A 101 -0.61 3.80 -3.80
C PHE A 101 -0.07 2.46 -4.32
N VAL A 102 0.02 2.27 -5.64
CA VAL A 102 0.66 1.10 -6.27
C VAL A 102 2.10 1.37 -6.73
N GLY A 103 2.64 2.57 -6.44
CA GLY A 103 4.02 2.94 -6.75
C GLY A 103 4.24 3.50 -8.15
N LYS A 104 3.18 3.81 -8.89
CA LYS A 104 3.30 4.49 -10.19
C LYS A 104 3.64 5.96 -9.97
N VAL A 105 4.73 6.42 -10.56
CA VAL A 105 5.13 7.84 -10.49
C VAL A 105 4.10 8.71 -11.21
N ILE A 106 3.50 9.64 -10.47
CA ILE A 106 2.54 10.63 -10.97
C ILE A 106 3.28 11.91 -11.37
N TRP A 107 4.23 12.31 -10.53
CA TRP A 107 5.01 13.54 -10.71
C TRP A 107 6.40 13.35 -10.10
N ARG A 108 7.37 14.06 -10.66
CA ARG A 108 8.73 14.13 -10.10
C ARG A 108 9.37 15.47 -10.44
N CYS A 109 10.22 15.93 -9.52
CA CYS A 109 11.06 17.09 -9.73
C CYS A 109 12.47 16.76 -9.24
N LYS A 110 13.48 17.37 -9.88
CA LYS A 110 14.86 17.32 -9.44
C LYS A 110 15.46 18.73 -9.58
N GLU A 111 15.96 19.25 -8.48
CA GLU A 111 16.59 20.58 -8.42
C GLU A 111 18.04 20.47 -7.97
N LYS A 112 18.86 21.41 -8.41
CA LYS A 112 20.23 21.52 -7.94
C LYS A 112 20.25 22.04 -6.50
N ALA A 113 21.10 21.44 -5.68
CA ALA A 113 21.43 21.94 -4.34
C ALA A 113 22.92 22.29 -4.29
N ASP A 114 23.28 23.31 -3.50
CA ASP A 114 24.70 23.66 -3.29
C ASP A 114 25.26 22.74 -2.20
N PRO A 115 26.26 21.89 -2.50
CA PRO A 115 26.86 21.01 -1.50
C PRO A 115 27.58 21.75 -0.35
N PHE A 116 27.81 23.04 -0.50
CA PHE A 116 28.46 23.90 0.52
C PHE A 116 27.46 24.76 1.29
N GLU A 117 26.17 24.70 0.95
CA GLU A 117 25.11 25.39 1.70
C GLU A 117 24.78 24.69 3.03
N GLU A 118 24.29 25.48 3.99
CA GLU A 118 23.85 24.95 5.28
C GLU A 118 22.73 23.92 5.07
N GLN A 119 22.76 22.79 5.80
CA GLN A 119 21.79 21.70 5.72
C GLN A 119 20.33 22.17 5.88
N THR A 120 20.10 23.21 6.66
CA THR A 120 18.79 23.84 6.86
C THR A 120 18.17 24.31 5.55
N LYS A 121 18.95 24.92 4.66
CA LYS A 121 18.44 25.40 3.37
C LYS A 121 18.04 24.27 2.42
N THR A 122 18.80 23.18 2.41
CA THR A 122 18.44 21.98 1.63
C THR A 122 17.14 21.37 2.12
N ILE A 123 16.91 21.37 3.45
CA ILE A 123 15.66 20.90 4.04
C ILE A 123 14.50 21.82 3.65
N ASP A 124 14.67 23.14 3.76
CA ASP A 124 13.66 24.14 3.39
C ASP A 124 13.30 24.05 1.89
N GLN A 125 14.30 23.87 1.03
CA GLN A 125 14.10 23.62 -0.41
C GLN A 125 13.30 22.34 -0.63
N THR A 126 13.61 21.25 0.10
CA THR A 126 12.91 19.99 0.00
C THR A 126 11.44 20.12 0.42
N LEU A 127 11.18 20.82 1.53
CA LEU A 127 9.82 21.08 2.00
C LEU A 127 9.01 21.89 0.99
N ALA A 128 9.62 22.92 0.37
CA ALA A 128 8.97 23.72 -0.66
C ALA A 128 8.60 22.93 -1.93
N LEU A 129 9.25 21.79 -2.19
CA LEU A 129 8.90 20.90 -3.31
C LEU A 129 7.78 19.92 -2.97
N VAL A 130 7.48 19.74 -1.68
CA VAL A 130 6.45 18.80 -1.18
C VAL A 130 5.12 19.51 -0.94
N ASP A 131 5.11 20.82 -0.68
CA ASP A 131 3.94 21.66 -0.50
C ASP A 131 3.26 22.01 -1.85
#